data_4c7357406675c36eff575beb25005c67
#
_entry.id   4c7357406675c36eff575beb25005c67
#
_cell.length_a   1.000
_cell.length_b   1.000
_cell.length_c   1.000
_cell.angle_alpha   90.00
_cell.angle_beta   90.00
_cell.angle_gamma   90.00
#
_symmetry.space_group_name_H-M   'P 1'
#
loop_
_entity.id
_entity.type
_entity.pdbx_description
1 polymer ?
#
loop_
_entity_poly.entity_id
_entity_poly.type
_entity_poly.pdbx_seq_one_letter_code
_entity_poly.pdbx_strand_id
1 'polypeptide(L)'
;MAAYIISIDQSTQGTKALLFDETGTIVRRTDCAHRQIVNEKGWVSHDPEEIYRNVLTVVSKLLEGIDANCVVGVGISNQRETTVAWNKITGKPYGNAVVWQCARAVSYTHLTLPTT
;
A
#
# COMPACT_ATOMS: atom_id res chain seq x y z
N MET A 1 -23.06 9.13 -18.49
CA MET A 1 -21.61 9.04 -18.39
C MET A 1 -21.25 8.31 -17.11
N ALA A 2 -20.44 7.27 -17.21
CA ALA A 2 -20.08 6.48 -16.04
C ALA A 2 -19.12 7.26 -15.14
N ALA A 3 -19.29 7.15 -13.84
CA ALA A 3 -18.40 7.72 -12.86
C ALA A 3 -17.93 6.59 -11.93
N TYR A 4 -16.64 6.56 -11.64
CA TYR A 4 -16.04 5.50 -10.85
C TYR A 4 -15.26 6.04 -9.67
N ILE A 5 -15.19 5.24 -8.63
CA ILE A 5 -14.34 5.49 -7.47
C ILE A 5 -13.44 4.27 -7.28
N ILE A 6 -12.16 4.52 -7.01
CA ILE A 6 -11.20 3.47 -6.70
C ILE A 6 -10.96 3.45 -5.19
N SER A 7 -11.00 2.24 -4.62
CA SER A 7 -10.61 2.02 -3.23
C SER A 7 -9.34 1.18 -3.23
N ILE A 8 -8.29 1.67 -2.59
CA ILE A 8 -7.02 0.94 -2.47
C ILE A 8 -6.82 0.58 -1.01
N ASP A 9 -6.65 -0.71 -0.75
CA ASP A 9 -6.35 -1.22 0.58
C ASP A 9 -4.93 -1.76 0.58
N GLN A 10 -4.01 -1.00 1.19
CA GLN A 10 -2.62 -1.39 1.35
C GLN A 10 -2.45 -2.01 2.73
N SER A 11 -2.33 -3.33 2.77
CA SER A 11 -2.17 -4.09 4.01
C SER A 11 -0.76 -4.65 4.13
N THR A 12 -0.46 -5.29 5.27
CA THR A 12 0.83 -5.94 5.49
C THR A 12 1.02 -7.17 4.62
N GLN A 13 -0.02 -7.68 4.01
CA GLN A 13 0.05 -8.88 3.17
C GLN A 13 0.04 -8.57 1.68
N GLY A 14 -0.49 -7.44 1.29
CA GLY A 14 -0.57 -7.09 -0.12
C GLY A 14 -1.39 -5.84 -0.36
N THR A 15 -1.57 -5.57 -1.64
CA THR A 15 -2.33 -4.42 -2.12
C THR A 15 -3.59 -4.92 -2.83
N LYS A 16 -4.73 -4.36 -2.48
CA LYS A 16 -6.02 -4.70 -3.09
C LYS A 16 -6.65 -3.42 -3.61
N ALA A 17 -7.26 -3.49 -4.78
CA ALA A 17 -7.99 -2.35 -5.32
C ALA A 17 -9.37 -2.80 -5.80
N LEU A 18 -10.35 -1.95 -5.54
CA LEU A 18 -11.74 -2.16 -5.95
C LEU A 18 -12.18 -0.97 -6.79
N LEU A 19 -12.94 -1.25 -7.85
CA LEU A 19 -13.54 -0.23 -8.67
C LEU A 19 -15.04 -0.24 -8.43
N PHE A 20 -15.58 0.89 -8.00
CA PHE A 20 -17.01 1.05 -7.75
C PHE A 20 -17.61 1.96 -8.82
N ASP A 21 -18.84 1.66 -9.23
CA ASP A 21 -19.58 2.54 -10.09
C ASP A 21 -20.38 3.56 -9.25
N GLU A 22 -21.16 4.40 -9.93
CA GLU A 22 -21.93 5.47 -9.29
C GLU A 22 -23.04 4.95 -8.37
N THR A 23 -23.41 3.67 -8.48
CA THR A 23 -24.42 3.06 -7.60
C THR A 23 -23.80 2.41 -6.37
N GLY A 24 -22.46 2.39 -6.28
CA GLY A 24 -21.75 1.72 -5.20
C GLY A 24 -21.53 0.22 -5.44
N THR A 25 -21.79 -0.24 -6.66
CA THR A 25 -21.57 -1.64 -7.02
C THR A 25 -20.11 -1.86 -7.39
N ILE A 26 -19.52 -2.98 -6.92
CA ILE A 26 -18.15 -3.35 -7.28
C ILE A 26 -18.15 -3.82 -8.73
N VAL A 27 -17.42 -3.10 -9.59
CA VAL A 27 -17.31 -3.42 -11.01
C VAL A 27 -16.15 -4.36 -11.27
N ARG A 28 -15.04 -4.15 -10.56
CA ARG A 28 -13.82 -4.93 -10.75
C ARG A 28 -12.99 -4.93 -9.48
N ARG A 29 -12.20 -5.97 -9.33
CA ARG A 29 -11.33 -6.16 -8.18
C ARG A 29 -9.97 -6.69 -8.66
N THR A 30 -8.89 -6.14 -8.12
CA THR A 30 -7.54 -6.61 -8.38
C THR A 30 -6.76 -6.67 -7.08
N ASP A 31 -5.77 -7.56 -7.02
CA ASP A 31 -4.90 -7.65 -5.85
C ASP A 31 -3.51 -8.13 -6.25
N CYS A 32 -2.54 -7.88 -5.37
CA CYS A 32 -1.16 -8.30 -5.58
C CYS A 32 -0.48 -8.40 -4.22
N ALA A 33 0.11 -9.55 -3.94
CA ALA A 33 0.87 -9.75 -2.71
C ALA A 33 2.28 -9.18 -2.85
N HIS A 34 2.88 -8.74 -1.74
CA HIS A 34 4.28 -8.36 -1.72
C HIS A 34 5.06 -9.28 -0.80
N ARG A 35 6.38 -9.31 -0.98
CA ARG A 35 7.24 -10.23 -0.24
C ARG A 35 7.38 -9.79 1.22
N GLN A 36 7.40 -10.79 2.10
CA GLN A 36 7.81 -10.61 3.49
C GLN A 36 9.31 -10.89 3.54
N ILE A 37 10.12 -9.88 3.83
CA ILE A 37 11.56 -10.03 3.87
C ILE A 37 11.95 -10.37 5.30
N VAL A 38 12.39 -11.61 5.53
CA VAL A 38 12.77 -12.09 6.85
C VAL A 38 14.26 -12.41 6.84
N ASN A 39 15.01 -11.82 7.77
CA ASN A 39 16.43 -12.11 7.88
C ASN A 39 16.70 -13.20 8.94
N GLU A 40 17.97 -13.53 9.13
CA GLU A 40 18.39 -14.59 10.08
C GLU A 40 18.05 -14.27 11.53
N LYS A 41 17.84 -12.99 11.85
CA LYS A 41 17.43 -12.56 13.20
C LYS A 41 15.93 -12.62 13.40
N GLY A 42 15.18 -13.03 12.39
CA GLY A 42 13.73 -13.04 12.41
C GLY A 42 13.10 -11.65 12.24
N TRP A 43 13.86 -10.66 11.80
CA TRP A 43 13.33 -9.34 11.52
C TRP A 43 12.51 -9.39 10.23
N VAL A 44 11.34 -8.82 10.28
CA VAL A 44 10.44 -8.74 9.12
C VAL A 44 10.47 -7.34 8.56
N SER A 45 10.57 -7.23 7.25
CA SER A 45 10.61 -5.96 6.54
C SER A 45 9.85 -6.08 5.23
N HIS A 46 9.48 -4.94 4.66
CA HIS A 46 8.89 -4.87 3.32
C HIS A 46 9.72 -3.94 2.45
N ASP A 47 9.75 -4.21 1.14
CA ASP A 47 10.39 -3.34 0.18
C ASP A 47 9.40 -2.25 -0.24
N PRO A 48 9.65 -0.97 0.11
CA PRO A 48 8.71 0.10 -0.21
C PRO A 48 8.50 0.29 -1.71
N GLU A 49 9.54 0.06 -2.53
CA GLU A 49 9.41 0.19 -3.97
C GLU A 49 8.55 -0.92 -4.56
N GLU A 50 8.63 -2.11 -4.02
CA GLU A 50 7.75 -3.22 -4.43
C GLU A 50 6.29 -2.89 -4.11
N ILE A 51 6.03 -2.34 -2.92
CA ILE A 51 4.68 -1.92 -2.53
C ILE A 51 4.16 -0.88 -3.50
N TYR A 52 4.96 0.12 -3.83
CA TYR A 52 4.56 1.17 -4.76
C TYR A 52 4.28 0.62 -6.15
N ARG A 53 5.16 -0.26 -6.67
CA ARG A 53 4.94 -0.90 -7.96
C ARG A 53 3.65 -1.72 -7.96
N ASN A 54 3.36 -2.40 -6.87
CA ASN A 54 2.14 -3.19 -6.75
C ASN A 54 0.89 -2.33 -6.79
N VAL A 55 0.92 -1.15 -6.17
CA VAL A 55 -0.18 -0.19 -6.25
C VAL A 55 -0.41 0.21 -7.71
N LEU A 56 0.65 0.54 -8.43
CA LEU A 56 0.53 0.91 -9.84
C LEU A 56 0.00 -0.26 -10.68
N THR A 57 0.44 -1.47 -10.39
CA THR A 57 0.01 -2.67 -11.10
C THR A 57 -1.48 -2.94 -10.90
N VAL A 58 -1.96 -2.91 -9.65
CA VAL A 58 -3.37 -3.21 -9.38
C VAL A 58 -4.28 -2.13 -9.95
N VAL A 59 -3.86 -0.87 -9.92
CA VAL A 59 -4.64 0.23 -10.48
C VAL A 59 -4.67 0.13 -12.01
N SER A 60 -3.54 -0.19 -12.65
CA SER A 60 -3.50 -0.38 -14.09
C SER A 60 -4.43 -1.48 -14.56
N LYS A 61 -4.43 -2.62 -13.86
CA LYS A 61 -5.33 -3.73 -14.18
C LYS A 61 -6.78 -3.36 -13.95
N LEU A 62 -7.04 -2.61 -12.90
CA LEU A 62 -8.37 -2.17 -12.55
C LEU A 62 -8.98 -1.29 -13.63
N LEU A 63 -8.16 -0.48 -14.29
CA LEU A 63 -8.59 0.50 -15.28
C LEU A 63 -8.50 0.00 -16.73
N GLU A 64 -8.19 -1.27 -16.95
CA GLU A 64 -8.16 -1.81 -18.31
C GLU A 64 -9.50 -1.61 -19.01
N GLY A 65 -9.49 -0.93 -20.16
CA GLY A 65 -10.70 -0.65 -20.91
C GLY A 65 -11.57 0.44 -20.32
N ILE A 66 -11.11 1.13 -19.28
CA ILE A 66 -11.86 2.20 -18.62
C ILE A 66 -11.12 3.52 -18.82
N ASP A 67 -11.87 4.57 -19.18
CA ASP A 67 -11.31 5.91 -19.30
C ASP A 67 -11.00 6.44 -17.90
N ALA A 68 -9.72 6.74 -17.65
CA ALA A 68 -9.29 7.28 -16.36
C ALA A 68 -9.97 8.61 -16.01
N ASN A 69 -10.44 9.35 -17.00
CA ASN A 69 -11.18 10.59 -16.75
C ASN A 69 -12.54 10.35 -16.10
N CYS A 70 -13.03 9.12 -16.13
CA CYS A 70 -14.28 8.75 -15.45
C CYS A 70 -14.06 8.44 -13.97
N VAL A 71 -12.82 8.34 -13.50
CA VAL A 71 -12.52 8.13 -12.09
C VAL A 71 -12.61 9.48 -11.38
N VAL A 72 -13.56 9.62 -10.48
CA VAL A 72 -13.82 10.89 -9.80
C VAL A 72 -13.21 10.97 -8.41
N GLY A 73 -12.69 9.86 -7.88
CA GLY A 73 -12.06 9.86 -6.56
C GLY A 73 -11.34 8.57 -6.29
N VAL A 74 -10.38 8.65 -5.35
CA VAL A 74 -9.60 7.51 -4.90
C VAL A 74 -9.52 7.57 -3.37
N GLY A 75 -9.88 6.48 -2.70
CA GLY A 75 -9.71 6.34 -1.27
C GLY A 75 -8.59 5.33 -1.00
N ILE A 76 -7.78 5.59 0.01
CA ILE A 76 -6.64 4.73 0.35
C ILE A 76 -6.68 4.38 1.83
N SER A 77 -6.57 3.07 2.12
CA SER A 77 -6.34 2.56 3.46
C SER A 77 -4.89 2.08 3.51
N ASN A 78 -4.16 2.52 4.50
CA ASN A 78 -2.72 2.29 4.56
C ASN A 78 -2.35 1.10 5.46
N GLN A 79 -1.10 0.68 5.33
CA GLN A 79 -0.46 -0.30 6.18
C GLN A 79 -0.03 0.38 7.47
N ARG A 80 -0.77 0.16 8.55
CA ARG A 80 -0.52 0.84 9.83
C ARG A 80 0.73 0.31 10.51
N GLU A 81 1.33 1.17 11.37
CA GLU A 81 2.51 0.84 12.18
C GLU A 81 3.67 0.32 11.34
N THR A 82 3.81 0.89 10.15
CA THR A 82 4.92 0.62 9.23
C THR A 82 5.70 1.90 9.03
N THR A 83 7.01 1.82 9.18
CA THR A 83 7.88 2.99 9.07
C THR A 83 8.79 2.88 7.86
N VAL A 84 8.82 3.93 7.05
CA VAL A 84 9.69 4.05 5.90
C VAL A 84 10.42 5.37 5.99
N ALA A 85 11.74 5.34 5.79
CA ALA A 85 12.54 6.55 5.65
C ALA A 85 12.99 6.68 4.21
N TRP A 86 12.81 7.87 3.62
CA TRP A 86 13.20 8.07 2.24
C TRP A 86 13.81 9.45 2.04
N ASN A 87 14.55 9.59 0.95
CA ASN A 87 15.15 10.86 0.57
C ASN A 87 14.06 11.74 -0.06
N LYS A 88 13.77 12.88 0.53
CA LYS A 88 12.68 13.73 0.07
C LYS A 88 12.95 14.38 -1.30
N ILE A 89 14.19 14.40 -1.74
CA ILE A 89 14.53 14.97 -3.03
C ILE A 89 14.41 13.94 -4.14
N THR A 90 14.97 12.74 -3.93
CA THR A 90 14.98 11.67 -4.93
C THR A 90 13.75 10.76 -4.84
N GLY A 91 13.09 10.74 -3.70
CA GLY A 91 11.98 9.82 -3.45
C GLY A 91 12.40 8.39 -3.17
N LYS A 92 13.70 8.11 -3.13
CA LYS A 92 14.19 6.76 -2.91
C LYS A 92 14.24 6.41 -1.43
N PRO A 93 13.79 5.20 -1.04
CA PRO A 93 13.88 4.78 0.34
C PRO A 93 15.33 4.52 0.75
N TYR A 94 15.65 4.78 2.00
CA TYR A 94 16.97 4.48 2.56
C TYR A 94 17.13 3.01 2.91
N GLY A 95 16.04 2.26 2.98
CA GLY A 95 16.05 0.85 3.28
C GLY A 95 14.64 0.30 3.29
N ASN A 96 14.50 -0.94 3.73
CA ASN A 96 13.21 -1.60 3.79
C ASN A 96 12.31 -1.01 4.87
N ALA A 97 11.00 -1.10 4.65
CA ALA A 97 10.01 -0.66 5.62
C ALA A 97 10.03 -1.59 6.84
N VAL A 98 10.03 -1.00 8.03
CA VAL A 98 9.93 -1.73 9.29
C VAL A 98 8.45 -1.88 9.62
N VAL A 99 8.00 -3.13 9.78
CA VAL A 99 6.58 -3.42 9.95
C VAL A 99 6.26 -3.81 11.39
N TRP A 100 4.98 -3.71 11.74
CA TRP A 100 4.51 -4.02 13.10
C TRP A 100 4.77 -5.46 13.51
N GLN A 101 4.88 -6.37 12.56
CA GLN A 101 5.18 -7.79 12.80
C GLN A 101 6.61 -8.01 13.26
N CYS A 102 7.47 -7.00 13.13
CA CYS A 102 8.89 -7.10 13.44
C CYS A 102 9.15 -6.72 14.89
N ALA A 103 10.04 -7.45 15.57
CA ALA A 103 10.43 -7.12 16.93
C ALA A 103 11.02 -5.71 17.04
N ARG A 104 11.68 -5.24 15.97
CA ARG A 104 12.20 -3.86 15.93
C ARG A 104 11.09 -2.82 16.07
N ALA A 105 9.93 -3.07 15.44
CA ALA A 105 8.81 -2.14 15.50
C ALA A 105 8.24 -2.06 16.93
N VAL A 106 8.16 -3.18 17.61
CA VAL A 106 7.70 -3.21 19.00
C VAL A 106 8.64 -2.40 19.89
N SER A 107 9.93 -2.64 19.79
CA SER A 107 10.93 -1.89 20.56
C SER A 107 10.87 -0.40 20.26
N TYR A 108 10.76 -0.06 19.00
CA TYR A 108 10.67 1.33 18.55
C TYR A 108 9.44 2.01 19.12
N THR A 109 8.31 1.34 19.11
CA THR A 109 7.06 1.88 19.64
C THR A 109 7.18 2.18 21.12
N HIS A 110 7.83 1.30 21.89
CA HIS A 110 8.05 1.52 23.32
C HIS A 110 8.96 2.71 23.60
N LEU A 111 9.98 2.91 22.75
CA LEU A 111 10.95 3.97 22.95
C LEU A 111 10.44 5.34 22.53
N THR A 112 9.68 5.40 21.45
CA THR A 112 9.27 6.67 20.87
C THR A 112 8.03 7.24 21.53
N LEU A 113 7.28 6.44 22.22
CA LEU A 113 6.04 6.87 22.87
C LEU A 113 5.06 7.49 21.91
N PRO A 114 3.90 7.85 22.37
CA PRO A 114 2.87 8.36 21.48
C PRO A 114 3.23 9.74 20.98
N THR A 115 4.11 9.80 20.08
CA THR A 115 4.39 11.01 19.33
C THR A 115 3.45 11.00 18.19
N THR A 116 2.46 10.81 18.12
CA THR A 116 1.63 10.86 16.94
C THR A 116 2.18 11.71 15.85
#